data_3b25c14120f0f287fd5d6957f03f90e1
#
_entry.id   3b25c14120f0f287fd5d6957f03f90e1
#
_cell.length_a   1.000
_cell.length_b   1.000
_cell.length_c   1.000
_cell.angle_alpha   90.00
_cell.angle_beta   90.00
_cell.angle_gamma   90.00
#
_symmetry.space_group_name_H-M   'P 1'
#
loop_
_entity.id
_entity.type
_entity.pdbx_description
1 polymer ?
#
loop_
_entity_poly.entity_id
_entity_poly.type
_entity_poly.pdbx_seq_one_letter_code
_entity_poly.pdbx_strand_id
1 'polypeptide(L)'
;MDLNKLDLTKGSNEGAWIVIKHPATNDDLPMKIKVIGKDSDKFIKLSEDFRRSTLEDMKANKTTEQRIQTSKEYGDNLLIACTLEWQGIELDGKKLDCTPENVKLVYQRFGWIKEQIDTAIADRANFIKP
;
A
#
# COMPACT_ATOMS: atom_id res chain seq x y z
N MET A 1 9.69 20.30 23.60
CA MET A 1 9.66 19.91 22.20
C MET A 1 8.24 20.05 21.66
N ASP A 2 8.08 20.68 20.50
CA ASP A 2 6.77 20.82 19.87
C ASP A 2 6.47 19.60 19.02
N LEU A 3 5.42 18.86 19.38
CA LEU A 3 5.00 17.64 18.67
C LEU A 3 4.49 17.91 17.26
N ASN A 4 4.11 19.14 16.92
CA ASN A 4 3.71 19.48 15.55
C ASN A 4 4.83 19.23 14.54
N LYS A 5 6.08 19.28 14.96
CA LYS A 5 7.24 18.97 14.09
C LYS A 5 7.32 17.49 13.74
N LEU A 6 6.65 16.63 14.49
CA LEU A 6 6.60 15.19 14.29
C LEU A 6 5.22 14.70 13.86
N ASP A 7 4.35 15.62 13.42
CA ASP A 7 3.03 15.24 12.89
C ASP A 7 3.21 14.62 11.50
N LEU A 8 2.81 13.37 11.40
CA LEU A 8 2.95 12.58 10.17
C LEU A 8 1.70 12.58 9.30
N THR A 9 0.58 13.14 9.79
CA THR A 9 -0.70 13.08 9.09
C THR A 9 -0.63 13.76 7.72
N LYS A 10 -0.09 14.98 7.66
CA LYS A 10 0.01 15.72 6.41
C LYS A 10 0.89 15.01 5.38
N GLY A 11 2.07 14.58 5.76
CA GLY A 11 2.98 13.86 4.88
C GLY A 11 2.41 12.53 4.41
N SER A 12 1.75 11.80 5.31
CA SER A 12 1.09 10.53 4.99
C SER A 12 -0.08 10.72 4.03
N ASN A 13 -0.87 11.79 4.19
CA ASN A 13 -1.98 12.11 3.29
C ASN A 13 -1.50 12.53 1.90
N GLU A 14 -0.46 13.35 1.82
CA GLU A 14 0.11 13.80 0.55
C GLU A 14 0.82 12.68 -0.21
N GLY A 15 1.39 11.73 0.52
CA GLY A 15 2.09 10.60 -0.03
C GLY A 15 3.57 10.83 -0.29
N ALA A 16 4.26 9.76 -0.62
CA ALA A 16 5.68 9.77 -0.91
C ALA A 16 5.98 8.87 -2.13
N TRP A 17 6.97 9.28 -2.92
CA TRP A 17 7.46 8.47 -4.03
C TRP A 17 8.44 7.42 -3.51
N ILE A 18 8.18 6.17 -3.86
CA ILE A 18 9.02 5.03 -3.47
C ILE A 18 9.69 4.49 -4.73
N VAL A 19 11.02 4.54 -4.74
CA VAL A 19 11.82 3.95 -5.83
C VAL A 19 11.84 2.44 -5.61
N ILE A 20 11.47 1.69 -6.65
CA ILE A 20 11.43 0.22 -6.58
C ILE A 20 12.83 -0.34 -6.85
N LYS A 21 13.24 -1.30 -6.05
CA LYS A 21 14.56 -1.92 -6.13
C LYS A 21 14.50 -3.28 -6.79
N HIS A 22 15.59 -3.64 -7.47
CA HIS A 22 15.73 -4.94 -8.11
C HIS A 22 15.63 -6.05 -7.06
N PRO A 23 14.83 -7.11 -7.30
CA PRO A 23 14.58 -8.14 -6.28
C PRO A 23 15.80 -8.97 -5.91
N ALA A 24 16.83 -9.03 -6.76
CA ALA A 24 18.03 -9.80 -6.50
C ALA A 24 19.23 -8.94 -6.11
N THR A 25 19.44 -7.81 -6.78
CA THR A 25 20.63 -6.96 -6.58
C THR A 25 20.40 -5.80 -5.63
N ASN A 26 19.15 -5.47 -5.36
CA ASN A 26 18.75 -4.31 -4.55
C ASN A 26 19.15 -2.95 -5.16
N ASP A 27 19.49 -2.93 -6.44
CA ASP A 27 19.76 -1.70 -7.17
C ASP A 27 18.47 -0.96 -7.48
N ASP A 28 18.54 0.38 -7.55
CA ASP A 28 17.40 1.19 -7.90
C ASP A 28 16.97 0.93 -9.36
N LEU A 29 15.68 0.67 -9.56
CA LEU A 29 15.09 0.50 -10.87
C LEU A 29 14.50 1.83 -11.37
N PRO A 30 14.32 2.00 -12.71
CA PRO A 30 13.68 3.21 -13.24
C PRO A 30 12.16 3.21 -13.05
N MET A 31 11.70 2.71 -11.93
CA MET A 31 10.28 2.65 -11.54
C MET A 31 10.10 3.28 -10.19
N LYS A 32 9.05 4.08 -10.03
CA LYS A 32 8.67 4.62 -8.73
C LYS A 32 7.15 4.66 -8.59
N ILE A 33 6.70 4.44 -7.37
CA ILE A 33 5.28 4.38 -7.03
C ILE A 33 5.01 5.36 -5.89
N LYS A 34 4.00 6.21 -6.05
CA LYS A 34 3.58 7.15 -5.01
C LYS A 34 2.49 6.53 -4.16
N VAL A 35 2.71 6.51 -2.85
CA VAL A 35 1.80 5.89 -1.88
C VAL A 35 1.53 6.82 -0.71
N ILE A 36 0.36 6.67 -0.08
CA ILE A 36 0.05 7.31 1.20
C ILE A 36 0.53 6.42 2.34
N GLY A 37 0.78 7.02 3.51
CA GLY A 37 1.32 6.29 4.65
C GLY A 37 0.25 5.72 5.58
N LYS A 38 0.68 4.91 6.55
CA LYS A 38 -0.21 4.31 7.54
C LYS A 38 -0.83 5.31 8.52
N ASP A 39 -0.27 6.51 8.62
CA ASP A 39 -0.83 7.59 9.44
C ASP A 39 -1.76 8.51 8.64
N SER A 40 -2.06 8.18 7.38
CA SER A 40 -3.02 8.92 6.56
C SER A 40 -4.46 8.65 7.02
N ASP A 41 -5.31 9.64 6.82
CA ASP A 41 -6.73 9.53 7.17
C ASP A 41 -7.40 8.36 6.43
N LYS A 42 -7.07 8.18 5.15
CA LYS A 42 -7.62 7.11 4.32
C LYS A 42 -7.22 5.73 4.83
N PHE A 43 -5.94 5.54 5.17
CA PHE A 43 -5.45 4.26 5.69
C PHE A 43 -6.13 3.92 7.01
N ILE A 44 -6.21 4.89 7.93
CA ILE A 44 -6.83 4.70 9.24
C ILE A 44 -8.31 4.32 9.09
N LYS A 45 -9.03 5.01 8.22
CA LYS A 45 -10.45 4.72 7.97
C LYS A 45 -10.65 3.31 7.41
N LEU A 46 -9.85 2.92 6.41
CA LEU A 46 -9.94 1.59 5.82
C LEU A 46 -9.61 0.49 6.84
N SER A 47 -8.64 0.73 7.72
CA SER A 47 -8.28 -0.20 8.78
C SER A 47 -9.40 -0.36 9.81
N GLU A 48 -10.09 0.71 10.15
CA GLU A 48 -11.25 0.68 11.06
C GLU A 48 -12.43 -0.06 10.43
N ASP A 49 -12.69 0.18 9.14
CA ASP A 49 -13.75 -0.51 8.40
C ASP A 49 -13.50 -2.01 8.37
N PHE A 50 -12.24 -2.41 8.16
CA PHE A 50 -11.86 -3.84 8.19
C PHE A 50 -12.06 -4.46 9.57
N ARG A 51 -11.66 -3.75 10.63
CA ARG A 51 -11.86 -4.23 12.01
C ARG A 51 -13.33 -4.49 12.27
N ARG A 52 -14.19 -3.59 11.84
CA ARG A 52 -15.65 -3.72 11.98
C ARG A 52 -16.17 -4.94 11.22
N SER A 53 -15.75 -5.11 9.96
CA SER A 53 -16.07 -6.29 9.16
C SER A 53 -15.63 -7.59 9.81
N THR A 54 -14.42 -7.62 10.38
CA THR A 54 -13.90 -8.80 11.08
C THR A 54 -14.77 -9.18 12.28
N LEU A 55 -15.24 -8.20 13.04
CA LEU A 55 -16.13 -8.45 14.16
C LEU A 55 -17.48 -9.02 13.70
N GLU A 56 -18.02 -8.52 12.60
CA GLU A 56 -19.25 -9.06 12.00
C GLU A 56 -19.04 -10.50 11.50
N ASP A 57 -17.90 -10.78 10.87
CA ASP A 57 -17.54 -12.11 10.38
C ASP A 57 -17.41 -13.13 11.52
N MET A 58 -16.91 -12.71 12.66
CA MET A 58 -16.85 -13.58 13.85
C MET A 58 -18.24 -14.03 14.32
N LYS A 59 -19.26 -13.19 14.11
CA LYS A 59 -20.64 -13.52 14.44
C LYS A 59 -21.30 -14.41 13.37
N ALA A 60 -20.76 -14.43 12.16
CA ALA A 60 -21.33 -15.14 11.02
C ALA A 60 -20.84 -16.59 10.86
N ASN A 61 -20.06 -17.13 11.81
CA ASN A 61 -19.54 -18.51 11.79
C ASN A 61 -18.81 -18.89 10.49
N LYS A 62 -18.00 -17.97 9.95
CA LYS A 62 -17.19 -18.26 8.77
C LYS A 62 -16.09 -19.27 9.08
N THR A 63 -15.73 -20.08 8.10
CA THR A 63 -14.62 -21.04 8.22
C THR A 63 -13.28 -20.31 8.33
N THR A 64 -12.26 -21.01 8.86
CA THR A 64 -10.90 -20.46 8.93
C THR A 64 -10.40 -20.08 7.54
N GLU A 65 -10.67 -20.90 6.53
CA GLU A 65 -10.28 -20.62 5.13
C GLU A 65 -10.94 -19.35 4.61
N GLN A 66 -12.22 -19.13 4.89
CA GLN A 66 -12.95 -17.93 4.52
C GLN A 66 -12.36 -16.69 5.18
N ARG A 67 -11.98 -16.79 6.46
CA ARG A 67 -11.35 -15.70 7.20
C ARG A 67 -9.97 -15.33 6.64
N ILE A 68 -9.15 -16.33 6.31
CA ILE A 68 -7.83 -16.13 5.72
C ILE A 68 -7.98 -15.43 4.35
N GLN A 69 -8.91 -15.89 3.52
CA GLN A 69 -9.17 -15.29 2.21
C GLN A 69 -9.64 -13.84 2.33
N THR A 70 -10.54 -13.56 3.25
CA THR A 70 -11.04 -12.19 3.51
C THR A 70 -9.91 -11.28 3.97
N SER A 71 -9.05 -11.75 4.87
CA SER A 71 -7.89 -10.97 5.35
C SER A 71 -6.91 -10.67 4.24
N LYS A 72 -6.65 -11.63 3.36
CA LYS A 72 -5.77 -11.45 2.22
C LYS A 72 -6.32 -10.43 1.23
N GLU A 73 -7.60 -10.55 0.88
CA GLU A 73 -8.28 -9.61 -0.01
C GLU A 73 -8.28 -8.20 0.56
N TYR A 74 -8.51 -8.08 1.85
CA TYR A 74 -8.45 -6.80 2.54
C TYR A 74 -7.05 -6.17 2.43
N GLY A 75 -6.00 -6.94 2.73
CA GLY A 75 -4.62 -6.46 2.63
C GLY A 75 -4.28 -5.98 1.23
N ASP A 76 -4.67 -6.74 0.21
CA ASP A 76 -4.46 -6.37 -1.18
C ASP A 76 -5.22 -5.10 -1.55
N ASN A 77 -6.49 -4.99 -1.16
CA ASN A 77 -7.33 -3.83 -1.43
C ASN A 77 -6.81 -2.58 -0.72
N LEU A 78 -6.28 -2.73 0.49
CA LEU A 78 -5.67 -1.64 1.23
C LEU A 78 -4.45 -1.07 0.49
N LEU A 79 -3.56 -1.92 0.00
CA LEU A 79 -2.38 -1.49 -0.74
C LEU A 79 -2.76 -0.81 -2.06
N ILE A 80 -3.77 -1.34 -2.77
CA ILE A 80 -4.28 -0.74 -3.99
C ILE A 80 -4.84 0.66 -3.69
N ALA A 81 -5.62 0.79 -2.63
CA ALA A 81 -6.21 2.07 -2.22
C ALA A 81 -5.16 3.09 -1.80
N CYS A 82 -4.02 2.65 -1.27
CA CYS A 82 -2.92 3.51 -0.86
C CYS A 82 -2.00 3.93 -2.01
N THR A 83 -2.11 3.30 -3.17
CA THR A 83 -1.31 3.61 -4.35
C THR A 83 -1.97 4.75 -5.12
N LEU A 84 -1.28 5.88 -5.26
CA LEU A 84 -1.83 7.09 -5.90
C LEU A 84 -1.49 7.16 -7.38
N GLU A 85 -0.21 6.98 -7.72
CA GLU A 85 0.28 7.06 -9.09
C GLU A 85 1.63 6.35 -9.19
N TRP A 86 2.10 6.10 -10.41
CA TRP A 86 3.41 5.53 -10.62
C TRP A 86 4.06 6.05 -11.90
N GLN A 87 5.36 5.82 -12.05
CA GLN A 87 6.13 6.17 -13.23
C GLN A 87 7.10 5.05 -13.57
N GLY A 88 7.33 4.86 -14.86
CA GLY A 88 8.33 3.91 -15.36
C GLY A 88 7.89 2.45 -15.34
N ILE A 89 6.60 2.17 -15.17
CA ILE A 89 6.09 0.79 -15.19
C ILE A 89 5.57 0.46 -16.59
N GLU A 90 6.15 -0.56 -17.18
CA GLU A 90 5.77 -1.08 -18.48
C GLU A 90 5.48 -2.57 -18.39
N LEU A 91 4.61 -3.08 -19.25
CA LEU A 91 4.32 -4.50 -19.38
C LEU A 91 4.17 -4.83 -20.87
N ASP A 92 4.87 -5.86 -21.31
CA ASP A 92 4.88 -6.28 -22.72
C ASP A 92 5.26 -5.14 -23.68
N GLY A 93 6.22 -4.30 -23.27
CA GLY A 93 6.73 -3.19 -24.05
C GLY A 93 5.82 -1.96 -24.11
N LYS A 94 4.73 -1.95 -23.35
CA LYS A 94 3.78 -0.84 -23.32
C LYS A 94 3.71 -0.22 -21.92
N LYS A 95 3.60 1.10 -21.88
CA LYS A 95 3.38 1.83 -20.64
C LYS A 95 2.07 1.38 -19.99
N LEU A 96 2.13 1.08 -18.71
CA LEU A 96 0.98 0.65 -17.93
C LEU A 96 0.46 1.82 -17.09
N ASP A 97 -0.80 2.19 -17.30
CA ASP A 97 -1.42 3.27 -16.53
C ASP A 97 -1.71 2.83 -15.10
N CYS A 98 -1.60 3.77 -14.15
CA CYS A 98 -1.89 3.50 -12.75
C CYS A 98 -3.39 3.54 -12.49
N THR A 99 -4.05 2.43 -12.75
CA THR A 99 -5.46 2.22 -12.44
C THR A 99 -5.59 1.16 -11.36
N PRO A 100 -6.70 1.10 -10.60
CA PRO A 100 -6.88 0.04 -9.59
C PRO A 100 -6.69 -1.37 -10.16
N GLU A 101 -7.18 -1.63 -11.35
CA GLU A 101 -7.04 -2.93 -12.02
C GLU A 101 -5.59 -3.27 -12.33
N ASN A 102 -4.83 -2.30 -12.83
CA ASN A 102 -3.43 -2.47 -13.17
C ASN A 102 -2.55 -2.57 -11.91
N VAL A 103 -2.88 -1.82 -10.87
CA VAL A 103 -2.19 -1.92 -9.57
C VAL A 103 -2.38 -3.32 -9.00
N LYS A 104 -3.60 -3.84 -9.03
CA LYS A 104 -3.90 -5.20 -8.60
C LYS A 104 -3.10 -6.23 -9.39
N LEU A 105 -3.07 -6.09 -10.71
CA LEU A 105 -2.31 -6.98 -11.61
C LEU A 105 -0.83 -7.01 -11.25
N VAL A 106 -0.21 -5.84 -11.09
CA VAL A 106 1.21 -5.71 -10.76
C VAL A 106 1.51 -6.32 -9.40
N TYR A 107 0.72 -6.01 -8.39
CA TYR A 107 0.95 -6.51 -7.03
C TYR A 107 0.73 -8.01 -6.89
N GLN A 108 -0.20 -8.57 -7.65
CA GLN A 108 -0.44 -10.02 -7.63
C GLN A 108 0.65 -10.79 -8.40
N ARG A 109 1.04 -10.28 -9.56
CA ARG A 109 2.02 -10.95 -10.43
C ARG A 109 3.47 -10.72 -9.96
N PHE A 110 3.77 -9.54 -9.45
CA PHE A 110 5.10 -9.14 -9.02
C PHE A 110 5.11 -8.89 -7.50
N GLY A 111 4.96 -9.97 -6.73
CA GLY A 111 4.86 -9.91 -5.27
C GLY A 111 6.03 -9.19 -4.60
N TRP A 112 7.21 -9.19 -5.20
CA TRP A 112 8.38 -8.48 -4.69
C TRP A 112 8.20 -6.95 -4.74
N ILE A 113 7.41 -6.42 -5.68
CA ILE A 113 7.01 -5.01 -5.71
C ILE A 113 6.03 -4.72 -4.57
N LYS A 114 5.02 -5.58 -4.43
CA LYS A 114 4.02 -5.46 -3.36
C LYS A 114 4.68 -5.42 -1.97
N GLU A 115 5.65 -6.29 -1.74
CA GLU A 115 6.39 -6.34 -0.46
C GLU A 115 7.12 -5.04 -0.18
N GLN A 116 7.76 -4.45 -1.17
CA GLN A 116 8.45 -3.17 -1.02
C GLN A 116 7.47 -2.04 -0.71
N ILE A 117 6.31 -2.03 -1.34
CA ILE A 117 5.28 -1.02 -1.11
C ILE A 117 4.68 -1.19 0.30
N ASP A 118 4.40 -2.40 0.72
CA ASP A 118 3.87 -2.68 2.06
C ASP A 118 4.84 -2.18 3.14
N THR A 119 6.11 -2.49 3.00
CA THR A 119 7.16 -2.03 3.91
C THR A 119 7.27 -0.50 3.90
N ALA A 120 7.21 0.12 2.72
CA ALA A 120 7.33 1.57 2.58
C ALA A 120 6.17 2.33 3.22
N ILE A 121 4.94 1.82 3.10
CA ILE A 121 3.75 2.41 3.72
C ILE A 121 3.85 2.38 5.25
N ALA A 122 4.43 1.32 5.80
CA ALA A 122 4.63 1.16 7.23
C ALA A 122 5.82 1.95 7.78
N ASP A 123 6.72 2.41 6.92
CA ASP A 123 7.91 3.17 7.34
C ASP A 123 7.60 4.67 7.40
N ARG A 124 7.42 5.15 8.60
CA ARG A 124 7.09 6.57 8.86
C ARG A 124 8.14 7.54 8.35
N ALA A 125 9.40 7.12 8.26
CA ALA A 125 10.48 7.97 7.77
C ALA A 125 10.23 8.50 6.35
N ASN A 126 9.49 7.73 5.53
CA ASN A 126 9.15 8.13 4.16
C ASN A 126 8.18 9.32 4.10
N PHE A 127 7.46 9.59 5.19
CA PHE A 127 6.36 10.56 5.23
C PHE A 127 6.64 11.76 6.13
N ILE A 128 7.81 11.82 6.76
CA ILE A 128 8.24 13.00 7.50
C ILE A 128 8.76 14.01 6.48
N LYS A 129 8.14 15.19 6.47
CA LYS A 129 8.59 16.30 5.63
C LYS A 129 9.29 17.32 6.49
N PRO A 130 10.49 17.79 6.07
CA PRO A 130 11.23 18.81 6.81
C PRO A 130 10.51 20.16 6.82
#